data_ebbecc429962d0ebe280d833ed515bee
#
_entry.id   ebbecc429962d0ebe280d833ed515bee
#
_cell.length_a   1.000
_cell.length_b   1.000
_cell.length_c   1.000
_cell.angle_alpha   90.00
_cell.angle_beta   90.00
_cell.angle_gamma   90.00
#
_symmetry.space_group_name_H-M   'P 1'
#
loop_
_entity.id
_entity.type
_entity.pdbx_description
1 polymer ?
#
loop_
_entity_poly.entity_id
_entity_poly.type
_entity_poly.pdbx_seq_one_letter_code
_entity_poly.pdbx_strand_id
1 'polypeptide(L)'
;MIRLGSLAGYSFEGPSLLGGWTPPDQPGLFVVMYKPEPEDKAETYAVIYVGHSDNLADEGFPWKHPAAHCWAERAGSKWQVYVSVFHPPGGTRTHREAIARELIAVYDPACNPERYDRAWRAEWIGEYETEVTGPLAPRGADHES
;
A
#
# COMPACT_ATOMS: atom_id res chain seq x y z
N MET A 1 -5.45 -7.90 10.87
CA MET A 1 -4.97 -8.28 9.54
C MET A 1 -5.80 -7.64 8.45
N ILE A 2 -5.16 -7.18 7.43
CA ILE A 2 -5.85 -6.63 6.29
C ILE A 2 -5.32 -7.30 5.03
N ARG A 3 -6.21 -7.59 4.08
CA ARG A 3 -5.81 -8.25 2.85
C ARG A 3 -5.68 -7.23 1.74
N LEU A 4 -4.53 -7.20 1.11
CA LEU A 4 -4.22 -6.23 0.07
C LEU A 4 -3.80 -6.95 -1.19
N GLY A 5 -4.07 -6.30 -2.34
CA GLY A 5 -3.76 -6.88 -3.63
C GLY A 5 -5.02 -7.30 -4.35
N SER A 6 -4.84 -7.95 -5.50
CA SER A 6 -5.96 -8.43 -6.29
C SER A 6 -6.17 -9.92 -6.02
N LEU A 7 -7.35 -10.41 -6.33
CA LEU A 7 -7.70 -11.83 -6.15
C LEU A 7 -7.47 -12.25 -4.70
N ALA A 8 -6.62 -13.24 -4.47
CA ALA A 8 -6.38 -13.73 -3.12
C ALA A 8 -5.65 -12.71 -2.26
N GLY A 9 -4.81 -11.92 -2.87
CA GLY A 9 -4.10 -10.90 -2.16
C GLY A 9 -3.08 -11.43 -1.16
N TYR A 10 -2.63 -10.53 -0.31
CA TYR A 10 -1.65 -10.85 0.73
C TYR A 10 -2.21 -10.36 2.06
N SER A 11 -2.00 -11.15 3.11
CA SER A 11 -2.49 -10.79 4.46
C SER A 11 -1.41 -9.98 5.17
N PHE A 12 -1.66 -8.70 5.31
CA PHE A 12 -0.75 -7.80 6.00
C PHE A 12 -1.14 -7.68 7.46
N GLU A 13 -0.14 -7.56 8.32
CA GLU A 13 -0.37 -7.32 9.74
C GLU A 13 -0.75 -5.86 9.95
N GLY A 14 -1.67 -5.62 10.89
CA GLY A 14 -2.18 -4.30 11.15
C GLY A 14 -3.54 -4.14 10.54
N PRO A 15 -3.94 -2.93 10.19
CA PRO A 15 -3.14 -1.71 10.20
C PRO A 15 -2.99 -1.11 11.60
N SER A 16 -1.88 -0.43 11.79
CA SER A 16 -1.58 0.25 13.04
C SER A 16 -1.38 1.72 12.77
N LEU A 17 -1.72 2.55 13.74
CA LEU A 17 -1.46 3.98 13.61
C LEU A 17 0.04 4.19 13.50
N LEU A 18 0.46 4.89 12.46
CA LEU A 18 1.88 4.98 12.15
C LEU A 18 2.67 5.64 13.27
N GLY A 19 2.12 6.67 13.88
CA GLY A 19 2.83 7.40 14.90
C GLY A 19 3.18 6.60 16.13
N GLY A 20 2.42 5.54 16.41
CA GLY A 20 2.69 4.69 17.57
C GLY A 20 3.28 3.34 17.22
N TRP A 21 3.61 3.13 15.96
CA TRP A 21 4.09 1.83 15.50
C TRP A 21 5.60 1.76 15.60
N THR A 22 6.09 0.62 16.08
CA THR A 22 7.53 0.37 16.16
C THR A 22 7.91 -0.58 15.03
N PRO A 23 8.70 -0.12 14.08
CA PRO A 23 9.07 -0.98 12.95
C PRO A 23 9.97 -2.12 13.41
N PRO A 24 9.74 -3.32 12.90
CA PRO A 24 10.58 -4.45 13.28
C PRO A 24 11.95 -4.37 12.61
N ASP A 25 12.92 -4.93 13.27
CA ASP A 25 14.31 -4.97 12.77
C ASP A 25 14.45 -6.16 11.84
N GLN A 26 13.74 -6.11 10.71
CA GLN A 26 13.75 -7.20 9.74
C GLN A 26 13.22 -6.70 8.40
N PRO A 27 13.50 -7.45 7.33
CA PRO A 27 13.02 -7.06 6.01
C PRO A 27 11.52 -7.28 5.88
N GLY A 28 10.92 -6.52 4.97
CA GLY A 28 9.49 -6.69 4.71
C GLY A 28 8.97 -5.68 3.76
N LEU A 29 7.68 -5.84 3.45
CA LEU A 29 6.90 -4.85 2.71
C LEU A 29 6.08 -4.06 3.70
N PHE A 30 5.82 -2.82 3.35
CA PHE A 30 4.91 -2.01 4.15
C PHE A 30 4.00 -1.22 3.23
N VAL A 31 2.79 -1.00 3.70
CA VAL A 31 1.79 -0.24 2.96
C VAL A 31 1.28 0.84 3.89
N VAL A 32 1.31 2.08 3.40
CA VAL A 32 0.81 3.22 4.17
C VAL A 32 -0.56 3.58 3.63
N MET A 33 -1.49 3.85 4.53
CA MET A 33 -2.87 4.08 4.16
C MET A 33 -3.51 5.06 5.13
N TYR A 34 -4.69 5.54 4.76
CA TYR A 34 -5.46 6.39 5.67
C TYR A 34 -6.93 6.04 5.52
N LYS A 35 -7.74 6.52 6.44
CA LYS A 35 -9.18 6.28 6.40
C LYS A 35 -9.85 7.50 5.78
N PRO A 36 -10.39 7.37 4.58
CA PRO A 36 -11.05 8.52 3.94
C PRO A 36 -12.22 9.04 4.75
N GLU A 37 -12.90 8.16 5.46
CA GLU A 37 -14.04 8.53 6.30
C GLU A 37 -13.80 7.98 7.69
N PRO A 38 -13.09 8.74 8.52
CA PRO A 38 -12.67 8.21 9.83
C PRO A 38 -13.82 7.76 10.72
N GLU A 39 -15.01 8.32 10.52
CA GLU A 39 -16.16 7.97 11.35
C GLU A 39 -16.97 6.84 10.80
N ASP A 40 -16.60 6.33 9.66
CA ASP A 40 -17.30 5.21 9.07
C ASP A 40 -17.06 3.97 9.92
N LYS A 41 -18.11 3.20 10.09
CA LYS A 41 -17.98 1.96 10.84
C LYS A 41 -17.21 0.92 10.09
N ALA A 42 -17.31 0.92 8.79
CA ALA A 42 -16.54 -0.01 7.97
C ALA A 42 -15.09 0.44 7.99
N GLU A 43 -14.19 -0.50 8.16
CA GLU A 43 -12.77 -0.18 8.18
C GLU A 43 -12.26 -0.14 6.76
N THR A 44 -12.49 0.97 6.11
CA THR A 44 -12.09 1.18 4.74
C THR A 44 -10.86 2.07 4.70
N TYR A 45 -9.82 1.58 4.05
CA TYR A 45 -8.55 2.29 3.98
C TYR A 45 -8.20 2.59 2.54
N ALA A 46 -7.59 3.74 2.32
CA ALA A 46 -7.06 4.12 1.02
C ALA A 46 -5.54 3.97 1.06
N VAL A 47 -5.00 3.22 0.11
CA VAL A 47 -3.56 2.97 0.04
C VAL A 47 -2.91 4.17 -0.62
N ILE A 48 -1.91 4.77 0.05
CA ILE A 48 -1.22 5.94 -0.49
C ILE A 48 0.26 5.71 -0.73
N TYR A 49 0.82 4.60 -0.25
CA TYR A 49 2.23 4.31 -0.49
C TYR A 49 2.51 2.82 -0.27
N VAL A 50 3.32 2.25 -1.14
CA VAL A 50 3.78 0.87 -1.00
C VAL A 50 5.29 0.89 -1.06
N GLY A 51 5.95 0.28 -0.06
CA GLY A 51 7.38 0.20 -0.04
C GLY A 51 7.87 -1.15 0.44
N HIS A 52 9.17 -1.35 0.29
CA HIS A 52 9.81 -2.55 0.81
C HIS A 52 11.18 -2.17 1.31
N SER A 53 11.73 -2.99 2.19
CA SER A 53 12.99 -2.65 2.84
C SER A 53 13.73 -3.91 3.22
N ASP A 54 15.04 -3.83 3.19
CA ASP A 54 15.88 -4.89 3.74
C ASP A 54 15.87 -4.85 5.26
N ASN A 55 15.53 -3.71 5.85
CA ASN A 55 15.36 -3.60 7.29
C ASN A 55 14.41 -2.44 7.58
N LEU A 56 13.19 -2.78 7.99
CA LEU A 56 12.16 -1.77 8.21
C LEU A 56 12.55 -0.77 9.29
N ALA A 57 13.36 -1.17 10.25
CA ALA A 57 13.78 -0.27 11.33
C ALA A 57 14.65 0.86 10.82
N ASP A 58 15.26 0.71 9.63
CA ASP A 58 16.18 1.71 9.10
C ASP A 58 15.52 2.68 8.13
N GLU A 59 14.20 2.59 7.93
CA GLU A 59 13.53 3.40 6.91
C GLU A 59 13.17 4.80 7.37
N GLY A 60 13.34 5.11 8.64
CA GLY A 60 13.05 6.44 9.12
C GLY A 60 11.63 6.64 9.61
N PHE A 61 10.95 5.55 9.89
CA PHE A 61 9.60 5.66 10.45
C PHE A 61 9.65 6.33 11.81
N PRO A 62 8.61 7.04 12.20
CA PRO A 62 7.41 7.27 11.38
C PRO A 62 7.52 8.44 10.42
N TRP A 63 8.29 9.48 10.74
CA TRP A 63 8.17 10.73 9.99
C TRP A 63 9.44 11.18 9.30
N LYS A 64 10.53 10.42 9.42
CA LYS A 64 11.78 10.76 8.75
C LYS A 64 11.94 10.09 7.40
N HIS A 65 10.99 9.24 7.03
CA HIS A 65 11.02 8.63 5.72
C HIS A 65 10.82 9.72 4.65
N PRO A 66 11.50 9.60 3.50
CA PRO A 66 11.39 10.64 2.47
C PRO A 66 9.96 10.90 2.00
N ALA A 67 9.09 9.90 2.05
CA ALA A 67 7.72 10.07 1.59
C ALA A 67 6.77 10.49 2.72
N ALA A 68 7.25 10.64 3.94
CA ALA A 68 6.37 10.87 5.08
C ALA A 68 5.55 12.16 4.95
N HIS A 69 6.15 13.19 4.35
CA HIS A 69 5.42 14.44 4.14
C HIS A 69 4.19 14.20 3.26
N CYS A 70 4.36 13.41 2.22
CA CYS A 70 3.25 13.10 1.33
C CYS A 70 2.17 12.32 2.08
N TRP A 71 2.57 11.39 2.93
CA TRP A 71 1.60 10.60 3.69
C TRP A 71 0.71 11.49 4.54
N ALA A 72 1.33 12.38 5.30
CA ALA A 72 0.57 13.25 6.19
C ALA A 72 -0.32 14.19 5.40
N GLU A 73 0.18 14.68 4.29
CA GLU A 73 -0.58 15.60 3.46
C GLU A 73 -1.80 14.92 2.85
N ARG A 74 -1.60 13.71 2.34
CA ARG A 74 -2.72 12.99 1.72
C ARG A 74 -3.75 12.55 2.75
N ALA A 75 -3.31 12.21 3.93
CA ALA A 75 -4.22 11.78 4.99
C ALA A 75 -4.91 12.96 5.67
N GLY A 76 -4.35 14.14 5.52
CA GLY A 76 -4.88 15.32 6.16
C GLY A 76 -4.34 15.56 7.57
N SER A 77 -3.68 14.58 8.14
CA SER A 77 -3.16 14.67 9.50
C SER A 77 -2.28 13.46 9.76
N LYS A 78 -1.23 13.68 10.55
CA LYS A 78 -0.38 12.56 10.98
C LYS A 78 -1.16 11.53 11.76
N TRP A 79 -2.23 11.94 12.43
CA TRP A 79 -3.00 11.02 13.26
C TRP A 79 -3.94 10.14 12.46
N GLN A 80 -3.98 10.34 11.15
CA GLN A 80 -4.82 9.53 10.27
C GLN A 80 -4.03 8.58 9.39
N VAL A 81 -2.71 8.48 9.62
CA VAL A 81 -1.85 7.64 8.79
C VAL A 81 -1.65 6.30 9.48
N TYR A 82 -1.89 5.23 8.72
CA TYR A 82 -1.79 3.87 9.21
C TYR A 82 -0.78 3.09 8.39
N VAL A 83 -0.23 2.04 8.97
CA VAL A 83 0.75 1.20 8.28
C VAL A 83 0.42 -0.26 8.51
N SER A 84 0.64 -1.07 7.48
CA SER A 84 0.54 -2.53 7.56
C SER A 84 1.80 -3.12 6.96
N VAL A 85 2.20 -4.29 7.46
CA VAL A 85 3.45 -4.91 7.02
C VAL A 85 3.21 -6.37 6.63
N PHE A 86 4.06 -6.85 5.74
CA PHE A 86 4.01 -8.23 5.28
C PHE A 86 5.44 -8.73 5.11
N HIS A 87 5.70 -9.90 5.67
CA HIS A 87 7.02 -10.52 5.57
C HIS A 87 6.88 -11.76 4.70
N PRO A 88 7.20 -11.65 3.40
CA PRO A 88 7.02 -12.79 2.50
C PRO A 88 7.91 -13.95 2.91
N PRO A 89 7.40 -15.17 2.84
CA PRO A 89 8.24 -16.33 3.09
C PRO A 89 9.42 -16.34 2.14
N GLY A 90 10.60 -16.65 2.66
CA GLY A 90 11.80 -16.62 1.85
C GLY A 90 12.41 -15.25 1.72
N GLY A 91 11.60 -14.23 1.76
CA GLY A 91 11.98 -12.85 1.97
C GLY A 91 13.10 -12.26 1.12
N THR A 92 13.31 -12.70 -0.11
CA THR A 92 14.37 -12.12 -0.93
C THR A 92 13.95 -10.74 -1.40
N ARG A 93 14.94 -9.91 -1.69
CA ARG A 93 14.67 -8.58 -2.21
C ARG A 93 13.88 -8.65 -3.52
N THR A 94 14.27 -9.58 -4.40
CA THR A 94 13.58 -9.72 -5.68
C THR A 94 12.11 -10.04 -5.48
N HIS A 95 11.82 -10.91 -4.52
CA HIS A 95 10.43 -11.26 -4.25
C HIS A 95 9.66 -10.06 -3.70
N ARG A 96 10.30 -9.32 -2.77
CA ARG A 96 9.64 -8.13 -2.22
C ARG A 96 9.39 -7.09 -3.30
N GLU A 97 10.35 -6.90 -4.20
CA GLU A 97 10.17 -5.95 -5.29
C GLU A 97 9.03 -6.34 -6.20
N ALA A 98 8.91 -7.63 -6.47
CA ALA A 98 7.82 -8.10 -7.33
C ALA A 98 6.46 -7.84 -6.71
N ILE A 99 6.33 -8.11 -5.41
CA ILE A 99 5.07 -7.87 -4.73
C ILE A 99 4.78 -6.38 -4.67
N ALA A 100 5.79 -5.56 -4.37
CA ALA A 100 5.59 -4.12 -4.31
C ALA A 100 5.11 -3.58 -5.66
N ARG A 101 5.71 -4.05 -6.75
CA ARG A 101 5.31 -3.62 -8.08
C ARG A 101 3.86 -4.00 -8.37
N GLU A 102 3.47 -5.19 -7.96
CA GLU A 102 2.10 -5.64 -8.14
C GLU A 102 1.13 -4.73 -7.39
N LEU A 103 1.44 -4.43 -6.14
CA LEU A 103 0.56 -3.60 -5.33
C LEU A 103 0.50 -2.17 -5.84
N ILE A 104 1.62 -1.63 -6.32
CA ILE A 104 1.61 -0.30 -6.89
C ILE A 104 0.74 -0.26 -8.13
N ALA A 105 0.81 -1.31 -8.95
CA ALA A 105 -0.02 -1.36 -10.15
C ALA A 105 -1.50 -1.44 -9.80
N VAL A 106 -1.84 -2.18 -8.75
CA VAL A 106 -3.24 -2.34 -8.35
C VAL A 106 -3.80 -1.05 -7.77
N TYR A 107 -3.07 -0.40 -6.86
CA TYR A 107 -3.60 0.72 -6.11
C TYR A 107 -3.24 2.08 -6.67
N ASP A 108 -2.18 2.16 -7.48
CA ASP A 108 -1.70 3.43 -8.04
C ASP A 108 -1.58 4.48 -6.93
N PRO A 109 -0.80 4.19 -5.88
CA PRO A 109 -0.79 5.03 -4.69
C PRO A 109 -0.19 6.40 -4.98
N ALA A 110 -0.80 7.43 -4.41
CA ALA A 110 -0.47 8.81 -4.75
C ALA A 110 0.93 9.21 -4.35
N CYS A 111 1.48 8.62 -3.29
CA CYS A 111 2.77 9.03 -2.76
C CYS A 111 3.95 8.24 -3.31
N ASN A 112 3.69 7.24 -4.13
CA ASN A 112 4.76 6.52 -4.80
C ASN A 112 5.18 7.28 -6.05
N PRO A 113 6.48 7.42 -6.29
CA PRO A 113 6.93 8.03 -7.56
C PRO A 113 6.73 7.10 -8.75
N GLU A 114 6.76 5.79 -8.49
CA GLU A 114 6.64 4.83 -9.59
C GLU A 114 5.24 4.81 -10.15
N ARG A 115 5.16 4.68 -11.46
CA ARG A 115 3.89 4.51 -12.15
C ARG A 115 4.09 3.43 -13.19
N TYR A 116 3.19 2.47 -13.21
CA TYR A 116 3.33 1.37 -14.14
C TYR A 116 2.35 1.51 -15.28
N ASP A 117 2.78 1.03 -16.43
CA ASP A 117 2.05 1.16 -17.66
C ASP A 117 0.62 0.65 -17.49
N ARG A 118 -0.32 1.49 -17.81
CA ARG A 118 -1.72 1.11 -17.71
C ARG A 118 -2.06 -0.01 -18.68
N ALA A 119 -1.43 -0.01 -19.83
CA ALA A 119 -1.65 -1.09 -20.78
C ALA A 119 -1.22 -2.42 -20.18
N TRP A 120 -0.09 -2.43 -19.50
CA TRP A 120 0.36 -3.64 -18.83
C TRP A 120 -0.64 -4.08 -17.78
N ARG A 121 -1.11 -3.13 -16.99
CA ARG A 121 -2.04 -3.46 -15.94
C ARG A 121 -3.37 -3.97 -16.50
N ALA A 122 -3.86 -3.31 -17.53
CA ALA A 122 -5.13 -3.71 -18.13
C ALA A 122 -5.02 -5.11 -18.71
N GLU A 123 -3.92 -5.38 -19.38
CA GLU A 123 -3.72 -6.69 -19.98
C GLU A 123 -3.63 -7.77 -18.92
N TRP A 124 -2.96 -7.45 -17.81
CA TRP A 124 -2.70 -8.43 -16.79
C TRP A 124 -3.92 -8.77 -15.97
N ILE A 125 -4.80 -7.82 -15.76
CA ILE A 125 -5.96 -8.04 -14.92
C ILE A 125 -7.27 -7.75 -15.64
N GLY A 126 -7.24 -7.77 -16.97
CA GLY A 126 -8.40 -7.36 -17.73
C GLY A 126 -9.68 -8.10 -17.40
N GLU A 127 -9.57 -9.38 -17.15
CA GLU A 127 -10.77 -10.17 -16.93
C GLU A 127 -11.36 -9.99 -15.55
N TYR A 128 -10.68 -9.34 -14.64
CA TYR A 128 -11.26 -9.11 -13.32
C TYR A 128 -10.97 -7.71 -12.81
N GLU A 129 -10.99 -6.79 -13.72
CA GLU A 129 -10.72 -5.42 -13.30
C GLU A 129 -11.76 -4.91 -12.32
N THR A 130 -12.97 -5.47 -12.39
CA THR A 130 -14.00 -5.08 -11.45
C THR A 130 -13.68 -5.46 -10.03
N GLU A 131 -12.73 -6.34 -9.84
CA GLU A 131 -12.38 -6.76 -8.52
C GLU A 131 -11.36 -5.86 -7.86
N VAL A 132 -10.82 -4.95 -8.61
CA VAL A 132 -9.96 -3.94 -8.04
C VAL A 132 -10.87 -2.89 -7.46
N THR A 133 -11.45 -3.21 -6.31
CA THR A 133 -12.54 -2.42 -5.81
C THR A 133 -12.21 -1.63 -4.57
N GLY A 134 -10.99 -1.56 -4.20
CA GLY A 134 -10.64 -0.68 -3.09
C GLY A 134 -11.01 0.74 -3.43
N PRO A 135 -10.68 1.66 -2.54
CA PRO A 135 -11.06 3.05 -2.75
C PRO A 135 -10.59 3.65 -4.07
N LEU A 136 -9.61 3.03 -4.70
CA LEU A 136 -9.07 3.54 -5.94
C LEU A 136 -9.60 2.83 -7.16
N ALA A 137 -10.50 1.89 -6.97
CA ALA A 137 -10.98 1.06 -8.04
C ALA A 137 -11.58 1.83 -9.21
N PRO A 138 -12.33 2.90 -8.98
CA PRO A 138 -12.96 3.58 -10.10
C PRO A 138 -12.00 4.01 -11.18
N ARG A 139 -10.78 4.33 -10.80
CA ARG A 139 -9.82 4.72 -11.82
C ARG A 139 -9.44 3.58 -12.73
N GLY A 140 -9.36 2.39 -12.15
CA GLY A 140 -9.01 1.23 -12.94
C GLY A 140 -10.08 0.92 -13.96
N ALA A 141 -11.29 1.24 -13.66
CA ALA A 141 -12.38 0.92 -14.54
C ALA A 141 -12.31 1.71 -15.83
N ASP A 142 -11.74 2.80 -15.76
CA ASP A 142 -11.67 3.53 -16.98
C ASP A 142 -10.67 2.94 -17.88
N HIS A 143 -10.65 2.50 -17.88
CA HIS A 143 -10.33 2.17 -18.53
C HIS A 143 -10.63 1.90 -19.13
N GLU A 144 -10.75 1.86 -18.85
CA GLU A 144 -11.04 1.79 -19.43
C GLU A 144 -10.91 1.97 -19.91
N SER A 145 -10.62 1.91 -20.08
CA SER A 145 -10.52 2.12 -20.67
C SER A 145 -10.43 2.37 -21.01
#